data_eec6caf5337b182ff02748ddf86761b4
#
_entry.id   eec6caf5337b182ff02748ddf86761b4
#
_cell.length_a   1.000
_cell.length_b   1.000
_cell.length_c   1.000
_cell.angle_alpha   90.00
_cell.angle_beta   90.00
_cell.angle_gamma   90.00
#
_symmetry.space_group_name_H-M   'P 1'
#
loop_
_entity.id
_entity.type
_entity.pdbx_description
1 polymer ?
#
loop_
_entity_poly.entity_id
_entity_poly.type
_entity_poly.pdbx_seq_one_letter_code
_entity_poly.pdbx_strand_id
1 'polypeptide(L)'
;MSDGVKAQINLLAAFPEQLKRQLQGLDDAALRFRPAPDEWSIMELVGHIIDVGALWPGRTRQMLATDNPTLAAVDPTWVRQRDYHNKQPGFLLITLAEQRAEYVEFLRILRPAQLARAGIHPTRGPLTVEQGIAALADHDRIHSEQIAANLAAYRQG
;
A
#
# COMPACT_ATOMS: atom_id res chain seq x y z
N MET A 1 -9.16 -3.80 -21.15
CA MET A 1 -8.04 -3.69 -20.18
C MET A 1 -6.79 -4.25 -20.84
N SER A 2 -5.71 -3.47 -20.89
CA SER A 2 -4.43 -3.88 -21.46
C SER A 2 -3.75 -4.96 -20.60
N ASP A 3 -2.81 -5.71 -21.19
CA ASP A 3 -2.06 -6.72 -20.41
C ASP A 3 -1.16 -6.09 -19.36
N GLY A 4 -0.68 -4.87 -19.60
CA GLY A 4 0.07 -4.11 -18.60
C GLY A 4 -0.76 -3.80 -17.35
N VAL A 5 -2.00 -3.33 -17.51
CA VAL A 5 -2.90 -3.07 -16.37
C VAL A 5 -3.24 -4.36 -15.63
N LYS A 6 -3.52 -5.45 -16.36
CA LYS A 6 -3.77 -6.76 -15.74
C LYS A 6 -2.57 -7.21 -14.89
N ALA A 7 -1.34 -7.03 -15.41
CA ALA A 7 -0.13 -7.36 -14.68
C ALA A 7 0.00 -6.55 -13.38
N GLN A 8 -0.27 -5.24 -13.40
CA GLN A 8 -0.26 -4.41 -12.21
C GLN A 8 -1.32 -4.84 -11.17
N ILE A 9 -2.55 -5.13 -11.63
CA ILE A 9 -3.60 -5.65 -10.75
C ILE A 9 -3.20 -6.99 -10.12
N ASN A 10 -2.53 -7.87 -10.87
CA ASN A 10 -2.04 -9.14 -10.34
C ASN A 10 -0.92 -8.95 -9.29
N LEU A 11 -0.05 -7.95 -9.46
CA LEU A 11 0.93 -7.58 -8.42
C LEU A 11 0.21 -7.14 -7.14
N LEU A 12 -0.80 -6.28 -7.25
CA LEU A 12 -1.61 -5.87 -6.10
C LEU A 12 -2.29 -7.05 -5.41
N ALA A 13 -2.83 -8.00 -6.19
CA ALA A 13 -3.49 -9.19 -5.66
C ALA A 13 -2.52 -10.14 -4.91
N ALA A 14 -1.29 -10.26 -5.41
CA ALA A 14 -0.28 -11.16 -4.85
C ALA A 14 0.42 -10.59 -3.61
N PHE A 15 0.45 -9.27 -3.47
CA PHE A 15 1.26 -8.58 -2.47
C PHE A 15 0.96 -8.98 -1.01
N PRO A 16 -0.30 -9.12 -0.54
CA PRO A 16 -0.56 -9.52 0.85
C PRO A 16 0.07 -10.85 1.22
N GLU A 17 0.03 -11.84 0.33
CA GLU A 17 0.65 -13.14 0.58
C GLU A 17 2.19 -13.06 0.50
N GLN A 18 2.73 -12.24 -0.39
CA GLN A 18 4.18 -11.97 -0.45
C GLN A 18 4.68 -11.33 0.85
N LEU A 19 3.97 -10.31 1.35
CA LEU A 19 4.29 -9.66 2.61
C LEU A 19 4.19 -10.62 3.79
N LYS A 20 3.15 -11.44 3.85
CA LYS A 20 2.98 -12.47 4.87
C LYS A 20 4.18 -13.43 4.92
N ARG A 21 4.64 -13.89 3.76
CA ARG A 21 5.83 -14.75 3.65
C ARG A 21 7.10 -14.02 4.08
N GLN A 22 7.24 -12.75 3.72
CA GLN A 22 8.39 -11.91 4.11
C GLN A 22 8.50 -11.76 5.63
N LEU A 23 7.37 -11.68 6.34
CA LEU A 23 7.32 -11.54 7.80
C LEU A 23 7.29 -12.87 8.56
N GLN A 24 7.15 -13.99 7.85
CA GLN A 24 7.02 -15.31 8.46
C GLN A 24 8.27 -15.66 9.29
N GLY A 25 8.06 -16.08 10.54
CA GLY A 25 9.13 -16.50 11.43
C GLY A 25 9.94 -15.36 12.07
N LEU A 26 9.58 -14.09 11.81
CA LEU A 26 10.17 -12.96 12.52
C LEU A 26 9.61 -12.89 13.94
N ASP A 27 10.51 -12.65 14.90
CA ASP A 27 10.13 -12.42 16.28
C ASP A 27 9.65 -10.96 16.50
N ASP A 28 9.10 -10.73 17.66
CA ASP A 28 8.56 -9.42 18.04
C ASP A 28 9.65 -8.33 18.08
N ALA A 29 10.86 -8.68 18.44
CA ALA A 29 12.00 -7.75 18.46
C ALA A 29 12.36 -7.27 17.05
N ALA A 30 12.44 -8.19 16.07
CA ALA A 30 12.68 -7.84 14.68
C ALA A 30 11.56 -6.98 14.08
N LEU A 31 10.30 -7.34 14.36
CA LEU A 31 9.13 -6.61 13.85
C LEU A 31 9.05 -5.17 14.36
N ARG A 32 9.51 -4.92 15.60
CA ARG A 32 9.42 -3.61 16.25
C ARG A 32 10.74 -2.82 16.24
N PHE A 33 11.81 -3.40 15.71
CA PHE A 33 13.08 -2.71 15.56
C PHE A 33 12.93 -1.48 14.64
N ARG A 34 13.46 -0.34 15.10
CA ARG A 34 13.62 0.88 14.30
C ARG A 34 15.10 1.08 14.03
N PRO A 35 15.54 1.19 12.76
CA PRO A 35 16.96 1.46 12.44
C PRO A 35 17.49 2.74 13.07
N ALA A 36 16.64 3.77 13.21
CA ALA A 36 16.89 5.00 13.95
C ALA A 36 15.61 5.45 14.70
N PRO A 37 15.72 6.33 15.70
CA PRO A 37 14.57 6.75 16.54
C PRO A 37 13.41 7.39 15.73
N ASP A 38 13.70 8.04 14.64
CA ASP A 38 12.75 8.71 13.74
C ASP A 38 12.32 7.83 12.54
N GLU A 39 12.97 6.70 12.32
CA GLU A 39 12.59 5.74 11.28
C GLU A 39 11.46 4.81 11.75
N TRP A 40 10.79 4.21 10.77
CA TRP A 40 9.69 3.30 11.04
C TRP A 40 10.17 1.87 11.28
N SER A 41 9.54 1.19 12.22
CA SER A 41 9.65 -0.27 12.37
C SER A 41 8.91 -1.00 11.24
N ILE A 42 9.13 -2.30 11.11
CA ILE A 42 8.39 -3.14 10.17
C ILE A 42 6.88 -3.04 10.41
N MET A 43 6.45 -3.06 11.66
CA MET A 43 5.03 -2.90 12.02
C MET A 43 4.45 -1.55 11.55
N GLU A 44 5.21 -0.47 11.67
CA GLU A 44 4.82 0.85 11.20
C GLU A 44 4.79 0.93 9.67
N LEU A 45 5.73 0.27 8.98
CA LEU A 45 5.72 0.15 7.51
C LEU A 45 4.50 -0.61 7.01
N VAL A 46 4.14 -1.72 7.64
CA VAL A 46 2.91 -2.46 7.30
C VAL A 46 1.67 -1.59 7.54
N GLY A 47 1.62 -0.86 8.63
CA GLY A 47 0.54 0.09 8.91
C GLY A 47 0.43 1.19 7.84
N HIS A 48 1.55 1.74 7.40
CA HIS A 48 1.60 2.72 6.31
C HIS A 48 1.09 2.13 4.98
N ILE A 49 1.47 0.91 4.65
CA ILE A 49 0.96 0.20 3.47
C ILE A 49 -0.57 0.06 3.53
N ILE A 50 -1.13 -0.26 4.69
CA ILE A 50 -2.57 -0.35 4.93
C ILE A 50 -3.23 1.03 4.75
N ASP A 51 -2.67 2.09 5.34
CA ASP A 51 -3.22 3.44 5.26
C ASP A 51 -3.27 3.96 3.82
N VAL A 52 -2.19 3.76 3.06
CA VAL A 52 -2.15 4.14 1.64
C VAL A 52 -3.13 3.31 0.83
N GLY A 53 -3.16 2.00 1.05
CA GLY A 53 -4.08 1.09 0.38
C GLY A 53 -5.55 1.43 0.63
N ALA A 54 -5.90 1.92 1.84
CA ALA A 54 -7.26 2.33 2.19
C ALA A 54 -7.75 3.57 1.43
N LEU A 55 -6.85 4.44 0.99
CA LEU A 55 -7.22 5.64 0.24
C LEU A 55 -7.56 5.35 -1.22
N TRP A 56 -6.93 4.35 -1.83
CA TRP A 56 -7.03 4.13 -3.27
C TRP A 56 -8.44 3.79 -3.79
N PRO A 57 -9.26 2.96 -3.11
CA PRO A 57 -10.63 2.73 -3.52
C PRO A 57 -11.46 4.03 -3.58
N GLY A 58 -11.32 4.88 -2.58
CA GLY A 58 -11.98 6.19 -2.54
C GLY A 58 -11.50 7.14 -3.63
N ARG A 59 -10.18 7.25 -3.84
CA ARG A 59 -9.56 8.02 -4.93
C ARG A 59 -10.08 7.58 -6.29
N THR A 60 -10.10 6.28 -6.55
CA THR A 60 -10.59 5.72 -7.81
C THR A 60 -12.07 6.05 -8.02
N ARG A 61 -12.94 5.83 -7.04
CA ARG A 61 -14.36 6.20 -7.13
C ARG A 61 -14.54 7.68 -7.41
N GLN A 62 -13.75 8.54 -6.77
CA GLN A 62 -13.79 10.00 -6.98
C GLN A 62 -13.39 10.37 -8.41
N MET A 63 -12.33 9.77 -8.98
CA MET A 63 -11.94 9.97 -10.39
C MET A 63 -13.02 9.48 -11.37
N LEU A 64 -13.77 8.44 -11.01
CA LEU A 64 -14.86 7.95 -11.85
C LEU A 64 -16.09 8.87 -11.80
N ALA A 65 -16.34 9.55 -10.70
CA ALA A 65 -17.52 10.37 -10.47
C ALA A 65 -17.33 11.84 -10.87
N THR A 66 -16.10 12.37 -10.81
CA THR A 66 -15.80 13.79 -10.99
C THR A 66 -14.63 13.97 -11.96
N ASP A 67 -14.64 15.05 -12.75
CA ASP A 67 -13.55 15.37 -13.66
C ASP A 67 -12.38 16.01 -12.89
N ASN A 68 -11.20 15.40 -13.00
CA ASN A 68 -9.95 15.86 -12.40
C ASN A 68 -10.05 16.28 -10.92
N PRO A 69 -10.63 15.46 -10.04
CA PRO A 69 -10.75 15.82 -8.63
C PRO A 69 -9.38 15.90 -7.96
N THR A 70 -9.23 16.74 -6.95
CA THR A 70 -8.09 16.70 -6.04
C THR A 70 -8.25 15.49 -5.10
N LEU A 71 -7.27 14.59 -5.11
CA LEU A 71 -7.30 13.35 -4.35
C LEU A 71 -6.81 13.55 -2.91
N ALA A 72 -7.38 12.81 -1.97
CA ALA A 72 -6.97 12.85 -0.58
C ALA A 72 -5.50 12.51 -0.39
N ALA A 73 -4.81 13.28 0.46
CA ALA A 73 -3.43 13.02 0.85
C ALA A 73 -3.34 11.97 1.97
N VAL A 74 -2.20 11.28 2.03
CA VAL A 74 -1.81 10.50 3.21
C VAL A 74 -1.25 11.46 4.25
N ASP A 75 -1.71 11.36 5.49
CA ASP A 75 -1.08 12.05 6.61
C ASP A 75 0.03 11.14 7.20
N PRO A 76 1.31 11.53 7.12
CA PRO A 76 2.41 10.73 7.62
C PRO A 76 2.38 10.50 9.13
N THR A 77 1.59 11.30 9.87
CA THR A 77 1.42 11.13 11.32
C THR A 77 0.49 9.98 11.69
N TRP A 78 -0.34 9.50 10.77
CA TRP A 78 -1.28 8.39 11.03
C TRP A 78 -0.62 7.15 11.58
N VAL A 79 0.58 6.82 11.09
CA VAL A 79 1.32 5.64 11.52
C VAL A 79 1.52 5.62 13.04
N ARG A 80 1.89 6.76 13.62
CA ARG A 80 2.09 6.89 15.07
C ARG A 80 0.79 7.12 15.83
N GLN A 81 -0.12 7.91 15.29
CA GLN A 81 -1.44 8.15 15.89
C GLN A 81 -2.26 6.87 16.01
N ARG A 82 -2.15 5.95 15.04
CA ARG A 82 -2.84 4.65 15.05
C ARG A 82 -2.09 3.57 15.80
N ASP A 83 -0.92 3.89 16.33
CA ASP A 83 -0.09 2.99 17.14
C ASP A 83 0.16 1.62 16.48
N TYR A 84 0.50 1.62 15.19
CA TYR A 84 0.79 0.40 14.45
C TYR A 84 1.95 -0.39 15.04
N HIS A 85 2.91 0.30 15.66
CA HIS A 85 4.04 -0.31 16.34
C HIS A 85 3.62 -1.37 17.35
N ASN A 86 2.51 -1.16 18.07
CA ASN A 86 2.02 -2.04 19.13
C ASN A 86 0.88 -2.97 18.70
N LYS A 87 0.47 -2.96 17.42
CA LYS A 87 -0.57 -3.86 16.90
C LYS A 87 -0.07 -5.29 16.77
N GLN A 88 -1.00 -6.22 16.64
CA GLN A 88 -0.71 -7.62 16.37
C GLN A 88 -0.42 -7.84 14.86
N PRO A 89 0.70 -8.48 14.49
CA PRO A 89 1.07 -8.68 13.08
C PRO A 89 -0.02 -9.41 12.27
N GLY A 90 -0.61 -10.46 12.84
CA GLY A 90 -1.66 -11.23 12.19
C GLY A 90 -2.89 -10.40 11.87
N PHE A 91 -3.28 -9.48 12.77
CA PHE A 91 -4.39 -8.56 12.53
C PHE A 91 -4.11 -7.63 11.35
N LEU A 92 -2.92 -7.05 11.27
CA LEU A 92 -2.55 -6.16 10.17
C LEU A 92 -2.50 -6.90 8.83
N LEU A 93 -1.96 -8.13 8.80
CA LEU A 93 -1.90 -8.94 7.58
C LEU A 93 -3.29 -9.32 7.07
N ILE A 94 -4.23 -9.67 7.95
CA ILE A 94 -5.63 -9.94 7.59
C ILE A 94 -6.28 -8.67 7.05
N THR A 95 -6.13 -7.54 7.73
CA THR A 95 -6.68 -6.25 7.30
C THR A 95 -6.19 -5.87 5.90
N LEU A 96 -4.88 -6.04 5.63
CA LEU A 96 -4.32 -5.78 4.30
C LEU A 96 -4.89 -6.72 3.25
N ALA A 97 -5.01 -8.01 3.56
CA ALA A 97 -5.51 -9.01 2.62
C ALA A 97 -6.97 -8.74 2.21
N GLU A 98 -7.84 -8.45 3.17
CA GLU A 98 -9.25 -8.14 2.94
C GLU A 98 -9.41 -6.85 2.12
N GLN A 99 -8.76 -5.78 2.54
CA GLN A 99 -8.77 -4.50 1.85
C GLN A 99 -8.29 -4.62 0.40
N ARG A 100 -7.24 -5.39 0.18
CA ARG A 100 -6.64 -5.56 -1.14
C ARG A 100 -7.52 -6.43 -2.05
N ALA A 101 -8.11 -7.49 -1.52
CA ALA A 101 -9.03 -8.35 -2.28
C ALA A 101 -10.23 -7.55 -2.80
N GLU A 102 -10.89 -6.76 -1.94
CA GLU A 102 -12.02 -5.91 -2.33
C GLU A 102 -11.63 -4.90 -3.42
N TYR A 103 -10.47 -4.24 -3.28
CA TYR A 103 -10.04 -3.26 -4.26
C TYR A 103 -9.66 -3.91 -5.59
N VAL A 104 -8.99 -5.05 -5.58
CA VAL A 104 -8.63 -5.80 -6.80
C VAL A 104 -9.87 -6.25 -7.56
N GLU A 105 -10.89 -6.76 -6.89
CA GLU A 105 -12.17 -7.12 -7.53
C GLU A 105 -12.82 -5.91 -8.20
N PHE A 106 -12.84 -4.77 -7.51
CA PHE A 106 -13.34 -3.51 -8.09
C PHE A 106 -12.55 -3.09 -9.33
N LEU A 107 -11.22 -3.18 -9.31
CA LEU A 107 -10.39 -2.81 -10.45
C LEU A 107 -10.61 -3.71 -11.67
N ARG A 108 -10.82 -5.01 -11.46
CA ARG A 108 -10.99 -5.99 -12.54
C ARG A 108 -12.22 -5.76 -13.41
N ILE A 109 -13.25 -5.11 -12.89
CA ILE A 109 -14.48 -4.81 -13.63
C ILE A 109 -14.46 -3.47 -14.34
N LEU A 110 -13.40 -2.66 -14.19
CA LEU A 110 -13.30 -1.35 -14.82
C LEU A 110 -13.08 -1.47 -16.34
N ARG A 111 -13.79 -0.62 -17.09
CA ARG A 111 -13.67 -0.52 -18.54
C ARG A 111 -12.50 0.40 -18.93
N PRO A 112 -11.95 0.29 -20.16
CA PRO A 112 -10.84 1.13 -20.61
C PRO A 112 -11.09 2.64 -20.44
N ALA A 113 -12.29 3.13 -20.72
CA ALA A 113 -12.65 4.54 -20.54
C ALA A 113 -12.63 4.97 -19.07
N GLN A 114 -12.91 4.06 -18.13
CA GLN A 114 -12.83 4.32 -16.70
C GLN A 114 -11.39 4.33 -16.20
N LEU A 115 -10.53 3.48 -16.76
CA LEU A 115 -9.09 3.45 -16.46
C LEU A 115 -8.37 4.73 -16.92
N ALA A 116 -8.89 5.41 -17.97
CA ALA A 116 -8.39 6.66 -18.50
C ALA A 116 -8.86 7.91 -17.70
N ARG A 117 -9.82 7.77 -16.77
CA ARG A 117 -10.26 8.88 -15.91
C ARG A 117 -9.10 9.36 -15.05
N ALA A 118 -8.99 10.66 -14.83
CA ALA A 118 -7.87 11.29 -14.15
C ALA A 118 -8.28 12.03 -12.88
N GLY A 119 -7.30 12.27 -12.01
CA GLY A 119 -7.38 13.11 -10.83
C GLY A 119 -6.03 13.73 -10.50
N ILE A 120 -6.00 14.65 -9.56
CA ILE A 120 -4.79 15.37 -9.12
C ILE A 120 -4.29 14.73 -7.82
N HIS A 121 -3.22 13.96 -7.92
CA HIS A 121 -2.58 13.37 -6.75
C HIS A 121 -1.76 14.41 -5.99
N PRO A 122 -1.78 14.45 -4.65
CA PRO A 122 -1.15 15.50 -3.84
C PRO A 122 0.35 15.69 -4.09
N THR A 123 1.07 14.61 -4.40
CA THR A 123 2.52 14.63 -4.57
C THR A 123 3.00 14.27 -5.98
N ARG A 124 2.15 13.62 -6.81
CA ARG A 124 2.50 13.17 -8.16
C ARG A 124 1.89 14.05 -9.25
N GLY A 125 0.99 14.97 -8.89
CA GLY A 125 0.23 15.77 -9.86
C GLY A 125 -0.84 14.95 -10.59
N PRO A 126 -1.18 15.33 -11.84
CA PRO A 126 -2.21 14.63 -12.61
C PRO A 126 -1.82 13.16 -12.87
N LEU A 127 -2.76 12.24 -12.63
CA LEU A 127 -2.61 10.83 -12.99
C LEU A 127 -3.96 10.20 -13.32
N THR A 128 -3.95 9.18 -14.16
CA THR A 128 -5.12 8.36 -14.49
C THR A 128 -5.33 7.26 -13.44
N VAL A 129 -6.52 6.63 -13.46
CA VAL A 129 -6.78 5.43 -12.65
C VAL A 129 -5.74 4.33 -12.94
N GLU A 130 -5.42 4.09 -14.23
CA GLU A 130 -4.37 3.14 -14.63
C GLU A 130 -3.00 3.47 -14.00
N GLN A 131 -2.59 4.74 -14.07
CA GLN A 131 -1.34 5.19 -13.44
C GLN A 131 -1.39 5.10 -11.91
N GLY A 132 -2.57 5.27 -11.31
CA GLY A 132 -2.77 5.08 -9.88
C GLY A 132 -2.60 3.62 -9.43
N ILE A 133 -3.07 2.67 -10.25
CA ILE A 133 -2.85 1.23 -10.02
C ILE A 133 -1.35 0.92 -10.01
N ALA A 134 -0.62 1.42 -11.02
CA ALA A 134 0.83 1.26 -11.10
C ALA A 134 1.56 1.93 -9.93
N ALA A 135 1.12 3.13 -9.52
CA ALA A 135 1.69 3.85 -8.38
C ALA A 135 1.52 3.10 -7.06
N LEU A 136 0.38 2.43 -6.84
CA LEU A 136 0.16 1.62 -5.65
C LEU A 136 1.03 0.35 -5.66
N ALA A 137 1.15 -0.32 -6.81
CA ALA A 137 2.03 -1.49 -6.94
C ALA A 137 3.50 -1.13 -6.71
N ASP A 138 3.96 0.02 -7.20
CA ASP A 138 5.31 0.53 -6.95
C ASP A 138 5.53 0.91 -5.47
N HIS A 139 4.54 1.50 -4.83
CA HIS A 139 4.55 1.80 -3.40
C HIS A 139 4.70 0.52 -2.55
N ASP A 140 3.96 -0.54 -2.88
CA ASP A 140 4.08 -1.84 -2.20
C ASP A 140 5.50 -2.42 -2.34
N ARG A 141 6.07 -2.35 -3.54
CA ARG A 141 7.45 -2.80 -3.81
C ARG A 141 8.47 -2.02 -3.00
N ILE A 142 8.40 -0.68 -3.02
CA ILE A 142 9.33 0.20 -2.28
C ILE A 142 9.32 -0.13 -0.79
N HIS A 143 8.14 -0.27 -0.19
CA HIS A 143 8.06 -0.55 1.24
C HIS A 143 8.42 -2.00 1.59
N SER A 144 8.22 -2.97 0.69
CA SER A 144 8.75 -4.33 0.85
C SER A 144 10.29 -4.33 0.87
N GLU A 145 10.92 -3.55 0.02
CA GLU A 145 12.39 -3.36 0.01
C GLU A 145 12.87 -2.66 1.30
N GLN A 146 12.13 -1.68 1.79
CA GLN A 146 12.43 -1.01 3.06
C GLN A 146 12.31 -1.97 4.26
N ILE A 147 11.30 -2.84 4.28
CA ILE A 147 11.17 -3.90 5.28
C ILE A 147 12.39 -4.84 5.26
N ALA A 148 12.85 -5.22 4.06
CA ALA A 148 14.05 -6.04 3.93
C ALA A 148 15.31 -5.32 4.44
N ALA A 149 15.43 -4.01 4.21
CA ALA A 149 16.53 -3.20 4.73
C ALA A 149 16.50 -3.09 6.27
N ASN A 150 15.32 -2.88 6.87
CA ASN A 150 15.15 -2.86 8.32
C ASN A 150 15.58 -4.20 8.95
N LEU A 151 15.18 -5.31 8.32
CA LEU A 151 15.54 -6.64 8.80
C LEU A 151 17.04 -6.90 8.69
N ALA A 152 17.69 -6.42 7.62
CA ALA A 152 19.14 -6.51 7.47
C ALA A 152 19.87 -5.70 8.56
N ALA A 153 19.41 -4.48 8.86
CA ALA A 153 19.94 -3.64 9.93
C ALA A 153 19.78 -4.32 11.32
N TYR A 154 18.62 -4.90 11.60
CA TYR A 154 18.36 -5.63 12.84
C TYR A 154 19.33 -6.79 13.06
N ARG A 155 19.67 -7.52 11.99
CA ARG A 155 20.58 -8.68 12.06
C ARG A 155 22.05 -8.33 12.21
N GLN A 156 22.43 -7.08 11.95
CA GLN A 156 23.80 -6.57 12.07
C GLN A 156 24.11 -5.94 13.44
N GLY A 157 23.09 -5.58 14.21
CA GLY A 157 23.20 -5.02 15.56
C GLY A 157 23.07 -6.05 16.63
#